data_11ec4f5ac7b948122d9a0a9ad7343407
#
_entry.id   11ec4f5ac7b948122d9a0a9ad7343407
#
_cell.length_a   1.000
_cell.length_b   1.000
_cell.length_c   1.000
_cell.angle_alpha   90.00
_cell.angle_beta   90.00
_cell.angle_gamma   90.00
#
_symmetry.space_group_name_H-M   'P 1'
#
loop_
_entity.id
_entity.type
_entity.pdbx_description
1 polymer ?
#
loop_
_entity_poly.entity_id
_entity_poly.type
_entity_poly.pdbx_seq_one_letter_code
_entity_poly.pdbx_strand_id
1 'polypeptide(L)'
;MVKDWHANTVRFNLSQGALQYEYAHGLSAYADMVRNVIEQARSAGLIVILSMQAERYSCTPYEDGGLQKLPDLRTEQAWKQLLDSRLTHDKGVMLEVFNEPATTRACDDGTFRHPDWKSWAHGCGREPDQGMLTVGRWLRKQAPENVLVFMGDGVDFGFSGFTVPHGMPSNSAYSVHPYQYVVRGNLIDSIHAWNTRFGNLAASGHAVIATEWDEGLKHCPNDPNQTITRYFIQRYLPSHTIGITVYGWDAPVHAPGYIVNSYNYPGNAATYQFVDPNSDGCVHDAGRILQETFRADAVQ
;
A
#
# COMPACT_ATOMS: atom_id res chain seq x y z
N MET A 1 6.91 -7.17 16.07
CA MET A 1 5.78 -6.32 15.62
C MET A 1 4.58 -6.47 16.55
N VAL A 2 3.88 -7.60 16.63
CA VAL A 2 2.64 -7.74 17.42
C VAL A 2 2.86 -7.40 18.90
N LYS A 3 3.83 -8.05 19.56
CA LYS A 3 4.05 -7.88 21.01
C LYS A 3 4.62 -6.51 21.42
N ASP A 4 5.55 -5.97 20.65
CA ASP A 4 6.26 -4.75 21.03
C ASP A 4 5.62 -3.47 20.49
N TRP A 5 4.95 -3.58 19.36
CA TRP A 5 4.34 -2.45 18.65
C TRP A 5 2.82 -2.46 18.73
N HIS A 6 2.22 -3.58 19.15
CA HIS A 6 0.78 -3.78 19.08
C HIS A 6 0.20 -3.56 17.68
N ALA A 7 1.02 -3.80 16.66
CA ALA A 7 0.54 -3.76 15.28
C ALA A 7 -0.50 -4.87 15.08
N ASN A 8 -1.62 -4.52 14.48
CA ASN A 8 -2.73 -5.44 14.17
C ASN A 8 -2.82 -5.79 12.69
N THR A 9 -2.06 -5.11 11.83
CA THR A 9 -2.13 -5.26 10.38
C THR A 9 -0.73 -5.27 9.79
N VAL A 10 -0.55 -6.07 8.75
CA VAL A 10 0.66 -6.09 7.90
C VAL A 10 0.27 -6.05 6.44
N ARG A 11 1.03 -5.33 5.63
CA ARG A 11 0.87 -5.30 4.18
C ARG A 11 2.06 -5.97 3.50
N PHE A 12 1.78 -6.87 2.59
CA PHE A 12 2.77 -7.55 1.78
C PHE A 12 2.66 -7.12 0.32
N ASN A 13 3.75 -6.59 -0.22
CA ASN A 13 3.88 -6.33 -1.64
C ASN A 13 4.23 -7.63 -2.37
N LEU A 14 3.39 -8.03 -3.33
CA LEU A 14 3.51 -9.24 -4.09
C LEU A 14 4.16 -8.96 -5.45
N SER A 15 5.09 -9.78 -5.86
CA SER A 15 5.63 -9.72 -7.23
C SER A 15 4.62 -10.29 -8.22
N GLN A 16 3.95 -9.43 -8.97
CA GLN A 16 3.07 -9.86 -10.06
C GLN A 16 3.83 -10.69 -11.10
N GLY A 17 5.06 -10.27 -11.43
CA GLY A 17 5.88 -10.98 -12.41
C GLY A 17 6.20 -12.42 -12.00
N ALA A 18 6.54 -12.64 -10.71
CA ALA A 18 6.81 -13.99 -10.20
C ALA A 18 5.56 -14.88 -10.24
N LEU A 19 4.42 -14.37 -9.76
CA LEU A 19 3.16 -15.12 -9.77
C LEU A 19 2.70 -15.46 -11.19
N GLN A 20 2.82 -14.52 -12.11
CA GLN A 20 2.46 -14.75 -13.50
C GLN A 20 3.39 -15.74 -14.19
N TYR A 21 4.69 -15.67 -13.92
CA TYR A 21 5.63 -16.67 -14.42
C TYR A 21 5.26 -18.08 -13.95
N GLU A 22 4.96 -18.25 -12.66
CA GLU A 22 4.50 -19.53 -12.12
C GLU A 22 3.19 -20.00 -12.75
N TYR A 23 2.23 -19.10 -12.94
CA TYR A 23 0.97 -19.39 -13.59
C TYR A 23 1.19 -19.94 -15.01
N ALA A 24 2.07 -19.31 -15.78
CA ALA A 24 2.35 -19.71 -17.16
C ALA A 24 3.11 -21.04 -17.26
N HIS A 25 3.89 -21.43 -16.23
CA HIS A 25 4.75 -22.61 -16.26
C HIS A 25 4.28 -23.75 -15.34
N GLY A 26 3.10 -23.60 -14.70
CA GLY A 26 2.59 -24.61 -13.75
C GLY A 26 3.47 -24.82 -12.52
N LEU A 27 4.13 -23.76 -12.05
CA LEU A 27 4.95 -23.73 -10.84
C LEU A 27 4.19 -23.12 -9.69
N SER A 28 4.66 -23.26 -8.45
CA SER A 28 3.98 -22.71 -7.26
C SER A 28 4.90 -22.28 -6.12
N ALA A 29 6.21 -22.36 -6.29
CA ALA A 29 7.15 -22.15 -5.18
C ALA A 29 7.02 -20.77 -4.51
N TYR A 30 6.89 -19.71 -5.30
CA TYR A 30 6.67 -18.36 -4.78
C TYR A 30 5.28 -18.19 -4.16
N ALA A 31 4.24 -18.67 -4.83
CA ALA A 31 2.87 -18.64 -4.32
C ALA A 31 2.74 -19.41 -3.00
N ASP A 32 3.36 -20.58 -2.90
CA ASP A 32 3.35 -21.39 -1.67
C ASP A 32 4.13 -20.73 -0.54
N MET A 33 5.26 -20.10 -0.84
CA MET A 33 5.99 -19.28 0.13
C MET A 33 5.12 -18.14 0.65
N VAL A 34 4.46 -17.40 -0.22
CA VAL A 34 3.55 -16.30 0.15
C VAL A 34 2.41 -16.81 1.03
N ARG A 35 1.77 -17.92 0.67
CA ARG A 35 0.69 -18.52 1.49
C ARG A 35 1.17 -18.89 2.89
N ASN A 36 2.38 -19.46 3.01
CA ASN A 36 2.97 -19.80 4.31
C ASN A 36 3.21 -18.55 5.17
N VAL A 37 3.70 -17.46 4.58
CA VAL A 37 3.91 -16.20 5.30
C VAL A 37 2.58 -15.61 5.77
N ILE A 38 1.54 -15.66 4.93
CA ILE A 38 0.19 -15.22 5.29
C ILE A 38 -0.34 -16.04 6.48
N GLU A 39 -0.23 -17.36 6.43
CA GLU A 39 -0.66 -18.25 7.50
C GLU A 39 0.03 -17.93 8.84
N GLN A 40 1.35 -17.67 8.80
CA GLN A 40 2.09 -17.24 9.99
C GLN A 40 1.59 -15.89 10.53
N ALA A 41 1.39 -14.90 9.67
CA ALA A 41 0.86 -13.59 10.05
C ALA A 41 -0.56 -13.71 10.65
N ARG A 42 -1.44 -14.50 10.02
CA ARG A 42 -2.79 -14.76 10.51
C ARG A 42 -2.78 -15.51 11.83
N SER A 43 -1.93 -16.51 12.00
CA SER A 43 -1.74 -17.22 13.27
C SER A 43 -1.24 -16.33 14.40
N ALA A 44 -0.51 -15.26 14.08
CA ALA A 44 -0.11 -14.23 15.02
C ALA A 44 -1.23 -13.20 15.32
N GLY A 45 -2.41 -13.33 14.73
CA GLY A 45 -3.55 -12.45 14.93
C GLY A 45 -3.57 -11.20 14.04
N LEU A 46 -2.66 -11.10 13.06
CA LEU A 46 -2.59 -9.95 12.17
C LEU A 46 -3.66 -10.01 11.08
N ILE A 47 -4.24 -8.88 10.73
CA ILE A 47 -4.89 -8.65 9.45
C ILE A 47 -3.80 -8.56 8.38
N VAL A 48 -4.03 -9.13 7.22
CA VAL A 48 -3.06 -9.13 6.12
C VAL A 48 -3.64 -8.41 4.92
N ILE A 49 -2.94 -7.40 4.42
CA ILE A 49 -3.24 -6.74 3.15
C ILE A 49 -2.26 -7.30 2.11
N LEU A 50 -2.77 -7.92 1.07
CA LEU A 50 -1.98 -8.41 -0.06
C LEU A 50 -2.07 -7.40 -1.19
N SER A 51 -0.96 -6.80 -1.56
CA SER A 51 -0.90 -5.80 -2.62
C SER A 51 -0.24 -6.35 -3.86
N MET A 52 -0.96 -6.37 -4.98
CA MET A 52 -0.39 -6.82 -6.25
C MET A 52 0.47 -5.71 -6.85
N GLN A 53 1.77 -5.95 -6.96
CA GLN A 53 2.72 -4.97 -7.44
C GLN A 53 3.34 -5.40 -8.77
N ALA A 54 3.26 -4.53 -9.77
CA ALA A 54 3.93 -4.73 -11.05
C ALA A 54 5.40 -4.36 -10.92
N GLU A 55 6.22 -5.33 -10.59
CA GLU A 55 7.67 -5.21 -10.52
C GLU A 55 8.34 -5.97 -11.66
N ARG A 56 9.49 -5.46 -12.12
CA ARG A 56 10.40 -6.26 -12.92
C ARG A 56 11.02 -7.31 -12.01
N TYR A 57 10.66 -8.54 -12.23
CA TYR A 57 11.37 -9.64 -11.59
C TYR A 57 12.65 -9.92 -12.39
N SER A 58 13.79 -9.51 -11.85
CA SER A 58 15.09 -9.58 -12.55
C SER A 58 15.58 -11.01 -12.85
N CYS A 59 14.97 -12.01 -12.26
CA CYS A 59 15.35 -13.43 -12.44
C CYS A 59 14.40 -14.18 -13.39
N THR A 60 13.40 -13.54 -13.97
CA THR A 60 12.55 -14.15 -14.98
C THR A 60 12.84 -13.54 -16.34
N PRO A 61 12.66 -14.29 -17.44
CA PRO A 61 12.76 -13.76 -18.79
C PRO A 61 11.58 -12.82 -19.14
N TYR A 62 11.08 -12.08 -18.17
CA TYR A 62 9.98 -11.14 -18.34
C TYR A 62 10.51 -9.89 -19.02
N GLU A 63 10.50 -9.90 -20.33
CA GLU A 63 11.04 -8.85 -21.20
C GLU A 63 10.09 -7.67 -21.42
N ASP A 64 9.07 -7.51 -20.59
CA ASP A 64 8.22 -6.33 -20.75
C ASP A 64 8.99 -5.05 -20.43
N GLY A 65 9.20 -4.26 -21.46
CA GLY A 65 10.04 -3.07 -21.48
C GLY A 65 9.63 -1.93 -20.56
N GLY A 66 8.73 -2.14 -19.58
CA GLY A 66 8.30 -1.14 -18.62
C GLY A 66 7.51 -1.74 -17.47
N LEU A 67 7.44 -1.00 -16.34
CA LEU A 67 6.50 -1.28 -15.29
C LEU A 67 5.08 -1.11 -15.85
N GLN A 68 4.21 -2.10 -15.64
CA GLN A 68 2.80 -2.00 -15.91
C GLN A 68 2.20 -0.87 -15.08
N LYS A 69 1.39 -0.02 -15.69
CA LYS A 69 0.85 1.19 -15.05
C LYS A 69 -0.61 1.04 -14.62
N LEU A 70 -1.33 0.13 -15.20
CA LEU A 70 -2.71 -0.23 -14.84
C LEU A 70 -2.83 -1.75 -14.75
N PRO A 71 -3.75 -2.27 -13.92
CA PRO A 71 -4.02 -3.70 -13.89
C PRO A 71 -4.59 -4.19 -15.22
N ASP A 72 -4.23 -5.41 -15.59
CA ASP A 72 -4.63 -6.06 -16.85
C ASP A 72 -4.85 -7.58 -16.67
N LEU A 73 -4.93 -8.32 -17.76
CA LEU A 73 -5.06 -9.79 -17.73
C LEU A 73 -3.92 -10.48 -16.97
N ARG A 74 -2.72 -9.89 -16.96
CA ARG A 74 -1.58 -10.44 -16.22
C ARG A 74 -1.81 -10.32 -14.71
N THR A 75 -2.45 -9.25 -14.28
CA THR A 75 -2.86 -9.08 -12.88
C THR A 75 -3.88 -10.15 -12.47
N GLU A 76 -4.86 -10.46 -13.32
CA GLU A 76 -5.80 -11.56 -13.07
C GLU A 76 -5.10 -12.92 -12.98
N GLN A 77 -4.13 -13.20 -13.86
CA GLN A 77 -3.34 -14.44 -13.85
C GLN A 77 -2.52 -14.56 -12.57
N ALA A 78 -1.89 -13.47 -12.12
CA ALA A 78 -1.15 -13.44 -10.88
C ALA A 78 -2.05 -13.71 -9.66
N TRP A 79 -3.22 -13.10 -9.60
CA TRP A 79 -4.20 -13.41 -8.56
C TRP A 79 -4.69 -14.85 -8.62
N LYS A 80 -4.96 -15.41 -9.82
CA LYS A 80 -5.34 -16.83 -9.98
C LYS A 80 -4.28 -17.78 -9.42
N GLN A 81 -2.99 -17.44 -9.62
CA GLN A 81 -1.89 -18.24 -9.11
C GLN A 81 -1.83 -18.27 -7.58
N LEU A 82 -2.18 -17.15 -6.94
CA LEU A 82 -2.08 -17.02 -5.50
C LEU A 82 -3.33 -17.48 -4.75
N LEU A 83 -4.52 -17.18 -5.26
CA LEU A 83 -5.77 -17.43 -4.56
C LEU A 83 -6.10 -18.92 -4.44
N ASP A 84 -6.40 -19.34 -3.24
CA ASP A 84 -6.96 -20.65 -2.92
C ASP A 84 -8.19 -20.50 -2.01
N SER A 85 -8.87 -21.59 -1.70
CA SER A 85 -10.06 -21.56 -0.86
C SER A 85 -9.80 -21.05 0.55
N ARG A 86 -8.60 -21.20 1.09
CA ARG A 86 -8.22 -20.68 2.42
C ARG A 86 -8.17 -19.16 2.40
N LEU A 87 -7.48 -18.60 1.41
CA LEU A 87 -7.34 -17.14 1.30
C LEU A 87 -8.67 -16.46 0.97
N THR A 88 -9.46 -17.03 0.07
CA THR A 88 -10.75 -16.42 -0.37
C THR A 88 -11.87 -16.45 0.68
N HIS A 89 -11.72 -17.27 1.74
CA HIS A 89 -12.66 -17.33 2.86
C HIS A 89 -12.10 -16.75 4.17
N ASP A 90 -10.85 -16.31 4.20
CA ASP A 90 -10.29 -15.65 5.39
C ASP A 90 -10.62 -14.15 5.38
N LYS A 91 -11.59 -13.74 6.19
CA LYS A 91 -12.01 -12.34 6.34
C LYS A 91 -10.93 -11.41 6.90
N GLY A 92 -9.87 -11.96 7.45
CA GLY A 92 -8.70 -11.18 7.90
C GLY A 92 -7.66 -10.99 6.81
N VAL A 93 -7.93 -11.43 5.58
CA VAL A 93 -7.10 -11.16 4.41
C VAL A 93 -7.83 -10.15 3.51
N MET A 94 -7.20 -9.03 3.24
CA MET A 94 -7.65 -8.00 2.31
C MET A 94 -6.84 -8.10 1.02
N LEU A 95 -7.47 -7.84 -0.11
CA LEU A 95 -6.84 -7.95 -1.43
C LEU A 95 -6.77 -6.55 -2.08
N GLU A 96 -5.60 -5.95 -2.10
CA GLU A 96 -5.37 -4.70 -2.80
C GLU A 96 -5.14 -4.99 -4.28
N VAL A 97 -6.08 -4.55 -5.10
CA VAL A 97 -6.23 -4.95 -6.50
C VAL A 97 -4.94 -4.76 -7.30
N PHE A 98 -4.30 -3.61 -7.11
CA PHE A 98 -3.06 -3.25 -7.78
C PHE A 98 -2.41 -2.05 -7.09
N ASN A 99 -1.08 -2.08 -6.97
CA ASN A 99 -0.28 -1.03 -6.36
C ASN A 99 -0.01 0.13 -7.34
N GLU A 100 -0.21 1.36 -6.91
CA GLU A 100 0.12 2.59 -7.62
C GLU A 100 -0.29 2.63 -9.10
N PRO A 101 -1.59 2.45 -9.40
CA PRO A 101 -2.06 2.61 -10.77
C PRO A 101 -1.82 4.05 -11.24
N ALA A 102 -1.23 4.23 -12.42
CA ALA A 102 -0.81 5.54 -12.91
C ALA A 102 -1.40 5.83 -14.30
N THR A 103 -2.60 6.41 -14.33
CA THR A 103 -3.36 6.65 -15.57
C THR A 103 -2.64 7.57 -16.54
N THR A 104 -2.01 8.63 -16.03
CA THR A 104 -1.24 9.57 -16.86
C THR A 104 -0.03 8.95 -17.55
N ARG A 105 0.49 7.83 -17.01
CA ARG A 105 1.61 7.10 -17.60
C ARG A 105 1.17 5.93 -18.47
N ALA A 106 -0.04 5.43 -18.24
CA ALA A 106 -0.57 4.29 -18.97
C ALA A 106 -1.24 4.70 -20.28
N CYS A 107 -1.99 5.80 -20.26
CA CYS A 107 -2.80 6.27 -21.38
C CYS A 107 -2.15 7.44 -22.13
N ASP A 108 -0.85 7.60 -22.03
CA ASP A 108 -0.09 8.79 -22.36
C ASP A 108 -0.37 9.35 -23.77
N ASP A 109 -0.90 10.57 -23.78
CA ASP A 109 -0.92 11.49 -24.91
C ASP A 109 0.08 12.66 -24.70
N GLY A 110 0.98 12.54 -23.71
CA GLY A 110 1.96 13.56 -23.34
C GLY A 110 1.42 14.67 -22.42
N THR A 111 0.18 14.58 -21.95
CA THR A 111 -0.42 15.60 -21.09
C THR A 111 -0.49 15.19 -19.61
N PHE A 112 0.61 15.35 -18.90
CA PHE A 112 0.77 15.05 -17.47
C PHE A 112 -0.01 16.00 -16.56
N ARG A 113 -1.33 15.96 -16.44
CA ARG A 113 -1.92 17.00 -15.58
C ARG A 113 -2.89 16.54 -14.51
N HIS A 114 -3.66 15.49 -14.68
CA HIS A 114 -4.64 15.06 -13.67
C HIS A 114 -4.94 13.56 -13.80
N PRO A 115 -5.32 12.87 -12.70
CA PRO A 115 -5.80 11.51 -12.78
C PRO A 115 -6.98 11.40 -13.76
N ASP A 116 -6.94 10.42 -14.65
CA ASP A 116 -8.09 10.06 -15.47
C ASP A 116 -8.87 8.92 -14.81
N TRP A 117 -9.88 9.26 -14.06
CA TRP A 117 -10.70 8.30 -13.31
C TRP A 117 -11.48 7.33 -14.18
N LYS A 118 -11.73 7.67 -15.44
CA LYS A 118 -12.34 6.74 -16.39
C LYS A 118 -11.33 5.67 -16.79
N SER A 119 -10.12 6.05 -17.13
CA SER A 119 -9.04 5.11 -17.44
C SER A 119 -8.59 4.32 -16.21
N TRP A 120 -8.57 4.94 -15.03
CA TRP A 120 -8.36 4.24 -13.77
C TRP A 120 -9.37 3.10 -13.60
N ALA A 121 -10.64 3.33 -13.88
CA ALA A 121 -11.69 2.34 -13.72
C ALA A 121 -11.66 1.25 -14.79
N HIS A 122 -11.42 1.59 -16.05
CA HIS A 122 -11.69 0.71 -17.21
C HIS A 122 -10.50 0.46 -18.13
N GLY A 123 -9.32 0.98 -17.80
CA GLY A 123 -8.15 0.94 -18.70
C GLY A 123 -8.19 2.01 -19.76
N CYS A 124 -7.13 2.08 -20.56
CA CYS A 124 -6.94 3.11 -21.60
C CYS A 124 -7.67 2.80 -22.93
N GLY A 125 -8.53 1.80 -22.98
CA GLY A 125 -9.17 1.37 -24.23
C GLY A 125 -8.23 0.64 -25.18
N ARG A 126 -7.07 0.23 -24.73
CA ARG A 126 -6.08 -0.57 -25.46
C ARG A 126 -5.85 -1.88 -24.71
N GLU A 127 -5.81 -2.99 -25.45
CA GLU A 127 -5.36 -4.25 -24.86
C GLU A 127 -3.88 -4.13 -24.44
N PRO A 128 -3.47 -4.69 -23.29
CA PRO A 128 -4.25 -5.54 -22.38
C PRO A 128 -4.89 -4.82 -21.18
N ASP A 129 -4.90 -3.47 -21.12
CA ASP A 129 -5.35 -2.69 -19.97
C ASP A 129 -6.82 -2.92 -19.63
N GLN A 130 -7.12 -3.19 -18.36
CA GLN A 130 -8.48 -3.41 -17.89
C GLN A 130 -8.94 -2.40 -16.82
N GLY A 131 -8.00 -1.77 -16.13
CA GLY A 131 -8.27 -0.82 -15.06
C GLY A 131 -8.75 -1.46 -13.74
N MET A 132 -8.74 -0.63 -12.69
CA MET A 132 -8.97 -1.05 -11.31
C MET A 132 -10.37 -1.64 -11.08
N LEU A 133 -11.41 -1.00 -11.62
CA LEU A 133 -12.79 -1.45 -11.41
C LEU A 133 -13.07 -2.77 -12.16
N THR A 134 -12.53 -2.93 -13.35
CA THR A 134 -12.71 -4.14 -14.16
C THR A 134 -12.08 -5.35 -13.47
N VAL A 135 -10.81 -5.25 -13.09
CA VAL A 135 -10.11 -6.31 -12.37
C VAL A 135 -10.69 -6.52 -10.97
N GLY A 136 -11.08 -5.45 -10.27
CA GLY A 136 -11.73 -5.56 -8.96
C GLY A 136 -13.07 -6.30 -9.01
N ARG A 137 -13.88 -6.09 -10.05
CA ARG A 137 -15.13 -6.86 -10.26
C ARG A 137 -14.87 -8.34 -10.55
N TRP A 138 -13.84 -8.61 -11.32
CA TRP A 138 -13.40 -9.98 -11.53
C TRP A 138 -12.94 -10.61 -10.23
N LEU A 139 -12.08 -9.92 -9.46
CA LEU A 139 -11.53 -10.40 -8.19
C LEU A 139 -12.63 -10.64 -7.15
N ARG A 140 -13.68 -9.80 -7.09
CA ARG A 140 -14.85 -10.01 -6.22
C ARG A 140 -15.55 -11.34 -6.48
N LYS A 141 -15.59 -11.81 -7.75
CA LYS A 141 -16.17 -13.12 -8.08
C LYS A 141 -15.27 -14.27 -7.59
N GLN A 142 -13.96 -14.06 -7.51
CA GLN A 142 -13.02 -15.07 -7.00
C GLN A 142 -12.96 -15.09 -5.48
N ALA A 143 -13.10 -13.93 -4.84
CA ALA A 143 -12.94 -13.72 -3.40
C ALA A 143 -14.16 -12.96 -2.82
N PRO A 144 -15.31 -13.64 -2.67
CA PRO A 144 -16.57 -12.97 -2.32
C PRO A 144 -16.60 -12.39 -0.90
N GLU A 145 -15.78 -12.91 0.02
CA GLU A 145 -15.81 -12.54 1.43
C GLU A 145 -14.74 -11.52 1.83
N ASN A 146 -13.65 -11.42 1.05
CA ASN A 146 -12.53 -10.54 1.37
C ASN A 146 -12.88 -9.07 1.16
N VAL A 147 -12.26 -8.18 1.93
CA VAL A 147 -12.24 -6.75 1.61
C VAL A 147 -11.36 -6.55 0.37
N LEU A 148 -11.89 -5.89 -0.66
CA LEU A 148 -11.09 -5.44 -1.78
C LEU A 148 -10.61 -4.02 -1.51
N VAL A 149 -9.33 -3.77 -1.72
CA VAL A 149 -8.73 -2.46 -1.52
C VAL A 149 -8.38 -1.87 -2.88
N PHE A 150 -8.88 -0.67 -3.15
CA PHE A 150 -8.68 0.05 -4.40
C PHE A 150 -7.77 1.24 -4.15
N MET A 151 -6.58 1.20 -4.72
CA MET A 151 -5.67 2.31 -4.59
C MET A 151 -6.06 3.46 -5.52
N GLY A 152 -5.89 4.70 -5.03
CA GLY A 152 -6.00 5.91 -5.82
C GLY A 152 -4.97 5.99 -6.94
N ASP A 153 -5.03 7.05 -7.76
CA ASP A 153 -4.05 7.21 -8.82
C ASP A 153 -2.65 7.48 -8.25
N GLY A 154 -1.66 6.76 -8.74
CA GLY A 154 -0.27 6.84 -8.27
C GLY A 154 0.47 8.11 -8.66
N VAL A 155 -0.18 9.06 -9.38
CA VAL A 155 0.42 10.35 -9.72
C VAL A 155 0.32 11.33 -8.57
N ASP A 156 -0.84 11.40 -7.91
CA ASP A 156 -1.04 12.23 -6.72
C ASP A 156 -1.11 11.41 -5.42
N PHE A 157 -0.92 10.11 -5.54
CA PHE A 157 -0.99 9.14 -4.43
C PHE A 157 -2.30 9.19 -3.64
N GLY A 158 -3.40 9.54 -4.30
CA GLY A 158 -4.68 9.75 -3.66
C GLY A 158 -5.88 9.77 -4.61
N PHE A 159 -6.92 10.48 -4.19
CA PHE A 159 -8.24 10.50 -4.81
C PHE A 159 -8.73 11.92 -5.14
N SER A 160 -7.83 12.84 -5.49
CA SER A 160 -8.22 14.20 -5.85
C SER A 160 -9.21 14.22 -7.03
N GLY A 161 -10.38 14.81 -6.83
CA GLY A 161 -11.42 14.86 -7.86
C GLY A 161 -12.12 13.53 -8.16
N PHE A 162 -11.90 12.50 -7.36
CA PHE A 162 -12.51 11.18 -7.52
C PHE A 162 -14.01 11.22 -7.16
N THR A 163 -14.78 10.55 -7.98
CA THR A 163 -16.17 10.19 -7.66
C THR A 163 -16.26 8.68 -7.75
N VAL A 164 -16.81 8.06 -6.71
CA VAL A 164 -16.93 6.59 -6.66
C VAL A 164 -17.72 6.09 -7.88
N PRO A 165 -17.12 5.27 -8.75
CA PRO A 165 -17.79 4.82 -9.95
C PRO A 165 -19.00 3.94 -9.64
N HIS A 166 -20.03 4.04 -10.48
CA HIS A 166 -21.16 3.12 -10.41
C HIS A 166 -20.71 1.65 -10.56
N GLY A 167 -21.21 0.80 -9.67
CA GLY A 167 -20.90 -0.63 -9.68
C GLY A 167 -19.54 -0.99 -9.08
N MET A 168 -19.00 -0.16 -8.18
CA MET A 168 -17.94 -0.59 -7.29
C MET A 168 -18.39 -1.85 -6.53
N PRO A 169 -17.53 -2.85 -6.36
CA PRO A 169 -17.84 -4.02 -5.56
C PRO A 169 -18.20 -3.63 -4.13
N SER A 170 -19.18 -4.31 -3.54
CA SER A 170 -19.44 -4.20 -2.10
C SER A 170 -18.24 -4.69 -1.29
N ASN A 171 -18.18 -4.35 -0.01
CA ASN A 171 -17.08 -4.71 0.89
C ASN A 171 -15.71 -4.23 0.33
N SER A 172 -15.64 -2.95 -0.03
CA SER A 172 -14.45 -2.30 -0.58
C SER A 172 -13.91 -1.23 0.37
N ALA A 173 -12.61 -1.07 0.36
CA ALA A 173 -11.88 0.04 0.97
C ALA A 173 -11.02 0.74 -0.08
N TYR A 174 -10.53 1.92 0.25
CA TYR A 174 -9.68 2.74 -0.62
C TYR A 174 -8.32 2.93 0.02
N SER A 175 -7.25 2.77 -0.74
CA SER A 175 -5.89 2.96 -0.25
C SER A 175 -5.20 4.16 -0.85
N VAL A 176 -4.35 4.79 -0.05
CA VAL A 176 -3.56 5.96 -0.42
C VAL A 176 -2.13 5.81 0.09
N HIS A 177 -1.20 6.50 -0.58
CA HIS A 177 0.21 6.59 -0.17
C HIS A 177 0.57 8.03 0.19
N PRO A 178 0.15 8.54 1.36
CA PRO A 178 0.30 9.94 1.72
C PRO A 178 1.69 10.26 2.26
N TYR A 179 2.73 9.89 1.53
CA TYR A 179 4.11 10.19 1.88
C TYR A 179 4.30 11.67 2.18
N GLN A 180 5.04 12.00 3.24
CA GLN A 180 5.18 13.39 3.68
C GLN A 180 5.89 14.28 2.66
N TYR A 181 6.81 13.73 1.88
CA TYR A 181 7.51 14.49 0.83
C TYR A 181 6.58 14.95 -0.32
N VAL A 182 5.41 14.34 -0.45
CA VAL A 182 4.40 14.74 -1.45
C VAL A 182 3.63 15.99 -1.00
N VAL A 183 3.66 16.28 0.30
CA VAL A 183 2.98 17.42 0.91
C VAL A 183 4.03 18.40 1.39
N ARG A 184 4.30 19.41 0.57
CA ARG A 184 5.26 20.47 0.91
C ARG A 184 4.52 21.63 1.56
N GLY A 185 5.05 22.18 2.64
CA GLY A 185 4.49 23.34 3.30
C GLY A 185 4.37 23.20 4.82
N ASN A 186 3.56 24.05 5.41
CA ASN A 186 3.26 24.02 6.84
C ASN A 186 2.13 23.02 7.16
N LEU A 187 1.77 22.91 8.44
CA LEU A 187 0.72 22.01 8.89
C LEU A 187 -0.66 22.30 8.22
N ILE A 188 -0.99 23.57 7.97
CA ILE A 188 -2.28 23.94 7.35
C ILE A 188 -2.31 23.45 5.91
N ASP A 189 -1.22 23.64 5.16
CA ASP A 189 -1.10 23.18 3.78
C ASP A 189 -1.17 21.64 3.73
N SER A 190 -0.55 20.97 4.70
CA SER A 190 -0.59 19.52 4.82
C SER A 190 -2.01 19.01 5.06
N ILE A 191 -2.75 19.61 5.99
CA ILE A 191 -4.15 19.24 6.25
C ILE A 191 -5.02 19.46 5.01
N HIS A 192 -4.84 20.57 4.31
CA HIS A 192 -5.57 20.84 3.08
C HIS A 192 -5.30 19.78 2.00
N ALA A 193 -4.04 19.41 1.81
CA ALA A 193 -3.64 18.38 0.86
C ALA A 193 -4.20 17.00 1.23
N TRP A 194 -4.13 16.60 2.49
CA TRP A 194 -4.71 15.34 2.96
C TRP A 194 -6.23 15.29 2.77
N ASN A 195 -6.93 16.38 3.12
CA ASN A 195 -8.37 16.46 2.90
C ASN A 195 -8.73 16.29 1.42
N THR A 196 -8.02 16.99 0.53
CA THR A 196 -8.27 16.92 -0.91
C THR A 196 -7.99 15.55 -1.48
N ARG A 197 -6.92 14.89 -1.01
CA ARG A 197 -6.47 13.61 -1.57
C ARG A 197 -7.23 12.41 -1.02
N PHE A 198 -7.66 12.43 0.26
CA PHE A 198 -8.30 11.26 0.85
C PHE A 198 -9.22 11.54 2.06
N GLY A 199 -8.98 12.61 2.81
CA GLY A 199 -9.79 12.90 4.00
C GLY A 199 -11.25 13.15 3.68
N ASN A 200 -11.55 13.87 2.58
CA ASN A 200 -12.93 14.09 2.15
C ASN A 200 -13.62 12.77 1.73
N LEU A 201 -12.87 11.81 1.16
CA LEU A 201 -13.42 10.50 0.84
C LEU A 201 -13.76 9.73 2.12
N ALA A 202 -12.88 9.75 3.13
CA ALA A 202 -13.16 9.16 4.42
C ALA A 202 -14.36 9.85 5.12
N ALA A 203 -14.40 11.18 5.13
CA ALA A 203 -15.49 11.95 5.71
C ALA A 203 -16.84 11.71 5.04
N SER A 204 -16.86 11.26 3.78
CA SER A 204 -18.09 10.86 3.07
C SER A 204 -18.53 9.42 3.38
N GLY A 205 -17.91 8.76 4.36
CA GLY A 205 -18.30 7.43 4.86
C GLY A 205 -17.64 6.25 4.16
N HIS A 206 -16.60 6.48 3.35
CA HIS A 206 -15.84 5.41 2.73
C HIS A 206 -14.68 4.96 3.63
N ALA A 207 -14.44 3.65 3.70
CA ALA A 207 -13.27 3.11 4.40
C ALA A 207 -11.98 3.49 3.63
N VAL A 208 -11.07 4.18 4.30
CA VAL A 208 -9.78 4.59 3.73
C VAL A 208 -8.64 4.05 4.59
N ILE A 209 -7.56 3.62 3.95
CA ILE A 209 -6.35 3.10 4.59
C ILE A 209 -5.13 3.78 3.94
N ALA A 210 -4.24 4.37 4.74
CA ALA A 210 -2.92 4.77 4.31
C ALA A 210 -2.03 3.52 4.25
N THR A 211 -1.91 2.90 3.07
CA THR A 211 -1.24 1.60 2.92
C THR A 211 0.26 1.68 2.72
N GLU A 212 0.78 2.85 2.41
CA GLU A 212 2.21 3.17 2.50
C GLU A 212 2.38 4.59 3.01
N TRP A 213 3.27 4.76 3.95
CA TRP A 213 3.66 6.06 4.46
C TRP A 213 5.05 6.01 5.09
N ASP A 214 5.84 7.05 4.86
CA ASP A 214 7.00 7.41 5.64
C ASP A 214 7.13 8.94 5.73
N GLU A 215 8.02 9.42 6.59
CA GLU A 215 8.23 10.86 6.79
C GLU A 215 9.18 11.51 5.78
N GLY A 216 9.80 10.71 4.90
CA GLY A 216 10.64 11.22 3.81
C GLY A 216 11.91 10.42 3.57
N LEU A 217 11.98 9.78 2.41
CA LEU A 217 13.08 8.90 2.01
C LEU A 217 14.33 9.64 1.52
N LYS A 218 14.23 10.88 1.06
CA LYS A 218 15.32 11.55 0.31
C LYS A 218 15.49 13.04 0.62
N HIS A 219 14.61 13.64 1.36
CA HIS A 219 14.66 15.06 1.67
C HIS A 219 14.29 15.24 3.13
N CYS A 220 15.06 16.01 3.85
CA CYS A 220 14.68 16.42 5.19
C CYS A 220 13.24 16.93 5.16
N PRO A 221 12.32 16.32 5.90
CA PRO A 221 10.99 16.90 6.05
C PRO A 221 11.19 18.31 6.60
N ASN A 222 10.48 19.28 6.06
CA ASN A 222 10.50 20.65 6.59
C ASN A 222 9.69 20.70 7.90
N ASP A 223 9.99 19.75 8.80
CA ASP A 223 9.30 19.51 10.06
C ASP A 223 10.32 19.16 11.18
N PRO A 224 11.26 20.05 11.50
CA PRO A 224 12.35 19.76 12.41
C PRO A 224 11.86 19.40 13.83
N ASN A 225 10.61 19.72 14.18
CA ASN A 225 10.00 19.43 15.48
C ASN A 225 9.00 18.26 15.41
N GLN A 226 8.94 17.56 14.28
CA GLN A 226 7.99 16.46 14.06
C GLN A 226 6.51 16.86 14.26
N THR A 227 6.17 18.13 14.06
CA THR A 227 4.82 18.66 14.30
C THR A 227 3.81 18.08 13.31
N ILE A 228 4.18 18.04 12.03
CA ILE A 228 3.33 17.52 10.94
C ILE A 228 3.18 16.01 11.10
N THR A 229 4.29 15.29 11.32
CA THR A 229 4.32 13.84 11.54
C THR A 229 3.44 13.45 12.73
N ARG A 230 3.62 14.09 13.90
CA ARG A 230 2.79 13.82 15.09
C ARG A 230 1.33 14.15 14.86
N TYR A 231 1.02 15.28 14.25
CA TYR A 231 -0.35 15.65 13.95
C TYR A 231 -1.02 14.65 13.00
N PHE A 232 -0.30 14.23 11.95
CA PHE A 232 -0.79 13.22 11.00
C PHE A 232 -1.17 11.92 11.69
N ILE A 233 -0.22 11.32 12.42
CA ILE A 233 -0.39 10.00 13.04
C ILE A 233 -1.37 10.05 14.22
N GLN A 234 -1.21 11.05 15.12
CA GLN A 234 -1.90 11.05 16.41
C GLN A 234 -3.22 11.82 16.43
N ARG A 235 -3.52 12.59 15.38
CA ARG A 235 -4.73 13.42 15.30
C ARG A 235 -5.48 13.24 14.01
N TYR A 236 -4.82 13.45 12.87
CA TYR A 236 -5.52 13.47 11.59
C TYR A 236 -6.09 12.10 11.23
N LEU A 237 -5.27 11.06 11.21
CA LEU A 237 -5.73 9.71 10.88
C LEU A 237 -6.84 9.20 11.82
N PRO A 238 -6.69 9.29 13.17
CA PRO A 238 -7.76 8.88 14.08
C PRO A 238 -9.05 9.66 13.91
N SER A 239 -8.97 10.99 13.71
CA SER A 239 -10.17 11.82 13.54
C SER A 239 -10.98 11.50 12.28
N HIS A 240 -10.36 10.86 11.29
CA HIS A 240 -10.99 10.40 10.05
C HIS A 240 -11.21 8.88 10.02
N THR A 241 -10.89 8.17 11.10
CA THR A 241 -10.97 6.69 11.18
C THR A 241 -10.17 6.01 10.06
N ILE A 242 -8.98 6.53 9.77
CA ILE A 242 -8.09 6.05 8.73
C ILE A 242 -7.01 5.18 9.37
N GLY A 243 -6.90 3.91 8.94
CA GLY A 243 -5.80 3.02 9.31
C GLY A 243 -4.50 3.37 8.59
N ILE A 244 -3.38 2.88 9.13
CA ILE A 244 -2.06 3.09 8.53
C ILE A 244 -1.24 1.80 8.52
N THR A 245 -0.59 1.51 7.41
CA THR A 245 0.59 0.66 7.32
C THR A 245 1.76 1.47 6.79
N VAL A 246 2.94 1.23 7.30
CA VAL A 246 4.11 2.04 6.97
C VAL A 246 5.04 1.33 6.01
N TYR A 247 5.75 2.10 5.19
CA TYR A 247 6.69 1.59 4.21
C TYR A 247 8.09 2.13 4.53
N GLY A 248 9.03 1.29 4.91
CA GLY A 248 8.92 -0.17 5.12
C GLY A 248 9.42 -0.48 6.52
N TRP A 249 9.09 -1.71 6.97
CA TRP A 249 9.50 -2.13 8.30
C TRP A 249 11.02 -2.17 8.45
N ASP A 250 11.68 -2.74 7.49
CA ASP A 250 13.11 -3.03 7.49
C ASP A 250 13.80 -2.47 6.26
N ALA A 251 14.93 -1.79 6.47
CA ALA A 251 15.77 -1.33 5.38
C ALA A 251 16.80 -2.38 5.00
N PRO A 252 17.01 -2.68 3.74
CA PRO A 252 18.30 -3.17 3.33
C PRO A 252 19.34 -2.10 3.71
N VAL A 253 20.39 -2.55 4.38
CA VAL A 253 21.51 -1.74 4.92
C VAL A 253 21.72 -0.43 4.14
N HIS A 254 21.51 0.72 4.81
CA HIS A 254 21.76 2.07 4.32
C HIS A 254 20.67 2.82 3.54
N ALA A 255 19.41 2.42 3.54
CA ALA A 255 18.37 3.28 2.97
C ALA A 255 17.69 4.13 4.07
N PRO A 256 17.81 5.46 4.05
CA PRO A 256 17.05 6.33 4.94
C PRO A 256 15.55 6.23 4.62
N GLY A 257 14.70 6.32 5.64
CA GLY A 257 13.24 6.35 5.46
C GLY A 257 12.50 5.12 5.95
N TYR A 258 13.18 4.13 6.47
CA TYR A 258 12.55 2.99 7.11
C TYR A 258 12.35 3.19 8.60
N ILE A 259 11.45 2.42 9.20
CA ILE A 259 11.07 2.58 10.62
C ILE A 259 12.16 2.08 11.54
N VAL A 260 12.86 1.02 11.14
CA VAL A 260 13.96 0.43 11.89
C VAL A 260 15.22 0.35 11.05
N ASN A 261 16.36 0.63 11.68
CA ASN A 261 17.65 0.75 11.03
C ASN A 261 18.40 -0.58 10.89
N SER A 262 18.13 -1.53 11.75
CA SER A 262 18.75 -2.83 11.70
C SER A 262 17.82 -3.92 12.23
N TYR A 263 17.76 -5.00 11.50
CA TYR A 263 17.07 -6.22 11.85
C TYR A 263 18.04 -7.39 11.75
N ASN A 264 18.42 -7.97 12.89
CA ASN A 264 19.29 -9.14 12.92
C ASN A 264 18.46 -10.40 12.67
N TYR A 265 18.33 -10.79 11.41
CA TYR A 265 17.74 -12.08 11.03
C TYR A 265 18.85 -13.09 10.72
N PRO A 266 18.81 -14.34 11.19
CA PRO A 266 17.77 -15.00 11.98
C PRO A 266 17.94 -14.85 13.51
N GLY A 267 18.74 -13.92 13.92
CA GLY A 267 19.01 -13.66 15.33
C GLY A 267 17.78 -13.11 16.06
N ASN A 268 17.96 -12.36 17.04
CA ASN A 268 16.96 -12.01 18.00
C ASN A 268 15.98 -10.93 17.44
N ALA A 269 14.75 -11.32 17.10
CA ALA A 269 13.67 -10.40 16.71
C ALA A 269 13.33 -9.34 17.78
N ALA A 270 13.98 -9.38 18.93
CA ALA A 270 13.83 -8.42 20.01
C ALA A 270 14.79 -7.22 19.95
N THR A 271 15.78 -7.27 19.05
CA THR A 271 16.77 -6.19 18.92
C THR A 271 16.67 -5.50 17.56
N TYR A 272 15.75 -4.57 17.44
CA TYR A 272 15.74 -3.57 16.39
C TYR A 272 16.20 -2.23 16.95
N GLN A 273 16.83 -1.41 16.11
CA GLN A 273 17.14 -0.02 16.44
C GLN A 273 16.25 0.87 15.55
N PHE A 274 15.69 1.92 16.12
CA PHE A 274 15.07 2.95 15.30
C PHE A 274 16.13 3.58 14.39
N VAL A 275 15.69 4.08 13.24
CA VAL A 275 16.56 4.90 12.39
C VAL A 275 17.12 6.03 13.25
N ASP A 276 18.43 6.26 13.19
CA ASP A 276 19.06 7.38 13.89
C ASP A 276 18.44 8.69 13.39
N PRO A 277 17.75 9.44 14.24
CA PRO A 277 17.05 10.64 13.85
C PRO A 277 17.97 11.73 13.25
N ASN A 278 19.29 11.56 13.32
CA ASN A 278 20.26 12.56 12.87
C ASN A 278 21.28 12.01 11.86
N SER A 279 21.07 10.80 11.33
CA SER A 279 22.08 10.12 10.49
C SER A 279 22.42 10.86 9.18
N ASP A 280 21.54 11.72 8.69
CA ASP A 280 21.68 12.50 7.46
C ASP A 280 21.45 14.01 7.66
N GLY A 281 21.44 14.47 8.90
CA GLY A 281 21.11 15.86 9.28
C GLY A 281 19.61 16.16 9.33
N CYS A 282 18.76 15.14 9.16
CA CYS A 282 17.31 15.24 9.29
C CYS A 282 16.83 14.61 10.61
N VAL A 283 15.68 15.04 11.09
CA VAL A 283 15.03 14.39 12.24
C VAL A 283 14.09 13.32 11.72
N HIS A 284 14.38 12.05 12.01
CA HIS A 284 13.59 10.89 11.63
C HIS A 284 13.09 10.18 12.88
N ASP A 285 11.94 10.56 13.40
CA ASP A 285 11.37 9.97 14.62
C ASP A 285 10.03 9.24 14.40
N ALA A 286 9.66 9.04 13.14
CA ALA A 286 8.40 8.41 12.76
C ALA A 286 8.21 7.03 13.39
N GLY A 287 9.24 6.21 13.40
CA GLY A 287 9.19 4.87 14.01
C GLY A 287 8.83 4.92 15.50
N ARG A 288 9.42 5.83 16.25
CA ARG A 288 9.12 6.01 17.67
C ARG A 288 7.70 6.55 17.89
N ILE A 289 7.31 7.56 17.11
CA ILE A 289 5.97 8.15 17.18
C ILE A 289 4.90 7.09 16.90
N LEU A 290 5.10 6.26 15.88
CA LEU A 290 4.21 5.15 15.54
C LEU A 290 4.12 4.12 16.67
N GLN A 291 5.26 3.68 17.21
CA GLN A 291 5.27 2.72 18.31
C GLN A 291 4.55 3.24 19.55
N GLU A 292 4.80 4.50 19.94
CA GLU A 292 4.13 5.16 21.05
C GLU A 292 2.60 5.20 20.80
N THR A 293 2.19 5.55 19.59
CA THR A 293 0.77 5.64 19.22
C THR A 293 0.09 4.28 19.25
N PHE A 294 0.66 3.27 18.60
CA PHE A 294 0.09 1.93 18.60
C PHE A 294 -0.01 1.29 19.99
N ARG A 295 0.96 1.57 20.87
CA ARG A 295 0.91 1.12 22.27
C ARG A 295 -0.19 1.83 23.06
N ALA A 296 -0.41 3.11 22.81
CA ALA A 296 -1.47 3.87 23.47
C ALA A 296 -2.87 3.37 23.04
N ASP A 297 -3.06 3.08 21.76
CA ASP A 297 -4.32 2.58 21.23
C ASP A 297 -4.66 1.16 21.72
N ALA A 298 -3.65 0.34 22.01
CA ALA A 298 -3.85 -1.02 22.50
C ALA A 298 -4.35 -1.11 23.94
N VAL A 299 -4.32 0.00 24.70
CA VAL A 299 -4.73 0.07 26.11
C VAL A 299 -6.17 0.55 26.26
N GLN A 300 -6.80 1.04 25.18
CA GLN A 300 -8.20 1.44 25.12
C GLN A 300 -9.12 0.29 24.69
#